data_3cbd0cceb14497bcdc1ac38ac778a206
#
_entry.id   3cbd0cceb14497bcdc1ac38ac778a206
#
_cell.length_a   1.000
_cell.length_b   1.000
_cell.length_c   1.000
_cell.angle_alpha   90.00
_cell.angle_beta   90.00
_cell.angle_gamma   90.00
#
_symmetry.space_group_name_H-M   'P 1'
#
loop_
_entity.id
_entity.type
_entity.pdbx_description
1 polymer ?
#
loop_
_entity_poly.entity_id
_entity_poly.type
_entity_poly.pdbx_seq_one_letter_code
_entity_poly.pdbx_strand_id
1 'polypeptide(L)'
;MKLQLGLLSTALLFASCATKSTAEQDIVSENFEFSASQLKHAFTEIDSARAHLTEKQIANNVFAPRNIEPDGSLRLVASRDWCSGFFPGELWYMYEYTGDDFWKEKAIEFTAPVEREKTNGGTHDMGFKVYCSFGNGYRLTGDSTYRDIMLESASTLITRYKDKVGCIRSWDHNKDKWQCPVIIDNMMNLELLFWAAKESGDSIYRDIAVNHALTTIKNHFRDDYSSYHVVDYDTITGDVLHKHTHQGYSHESAWSRGQAWGLYGYTMCYRETGREEFLDQAKHIVGYIFNSPTLPEDLVPYWDYNAPNIPDEPRDVSAAAVTACALYELSMYDKENATLHKDRADRILESLTKNYRASLNNDRGFLLLHSVGSGNSNSEVDVPIIYADYYFLEALLKKAKLEKEGTALL
;
A
#
# COMPACT_ATOMS: atom_id res chain seq x y z
N MET A 1 60.68 -9.82 -71.68
CA MET A 1 60.47 -10.90 -70.74
C MET A 1 59.90 -10.25 -69.47
N LYS A 2 58.58 -10.21 -69.33
CA LYS A 2 57.95 -9.58 -68.19
C LYS A 2 57.25 -10.68 -67.36
N LEU A 3 57.69 -10.86 -66.13
CA LEU A 3 57.06 -11.71 -65.14
C LEU A 3 55.81 -10.98 -64.57
N GLN A 4 54.67 -11.63 -64.62
CA GLN A 4 53.48 -11.21 -63.86
C GLN A 4 53.42 -12.05 -62.58
N LEU A 5 53.45 -11.37 -61.45
CA LEU A 5 53.10 -11.94 -60.12
C LEU A 5 51.58 -11.86 -59.93
N GLY A 6 50.96 -13.01 -59.74
CA GLY A 6 49.57 -13.11 -59.34
C GLY A 6 49.47 -13.01 -57.84
N LEU A 7 48.63 -12.05 -57.31
CA LEU A 7 48.22 -11.97 -55.91
C LEU A 7 46.98 -12.84 -55.71
N LEU A 8 47.07 -13.86 -54.86
CA LEU A 8 45.94 -14.59 -54.32
C LEU A 8 45.41 -13.80 -53.14
N SER A 9 44.19 -13.32 -53.26
CA SER A 9 43.44 -12.67 -52.15
C SER A 9 42.64 -13.76 -51.43
N THR A 10 43.03 -14.09 -50.19
CA THR A 10 42.30 -14.97 -49.30
C THR A 10 41.30 -14.11 -48.52
N ALA A 11 40.00 -14.24 -48.84
CA ALA A 11 38.91 -13.64 -48.07
C ALA A 11 38.60 -14.47 -46.80
N LEU A 12 38.95 -13.94 -45.62
CA LEU A 12 38.50 -14.49 -44.35
C LEU A 12 37.06 -14.06 -44.12
N LEU A 13 36.15 -15.01 -44.20
CA LEU A 13 34.76 -14.87 -43.71
C LEU A 13 34.78 -14.91 -42.17
N PHE A 14 34.63 -13.73 -41.54
CA PHE A 14 34.28 -13.66 -40.13
C PHE A 14 32.78 -13.98 -39.98
N ALA A 15 32.48 -15.21 -39.55
CA ALA A 15 31.15 -15.54 -39.04
C ALA A 15 30.94 -14.83 -37.70
N SER A 16 30.24 -13.71 -37.73
CA SER A 16 29.75 -13.05 -36.52
C SER A 16 28.66 -13.93 -35.93
N CYS A 17 28.99 -14.70 -34.89
CA CYS A 17 27.99 -15.25 -33.97
C CYS A 17 27.36 -14.09 -33.22
N ALA A 18 26.23 -13.60 -33.71
CA ALA A 18 25.35 -12.79 -32.95
C ALA A 18 24.75 -13.67 -31.82
N THR A 19 25.36 -13.62 -30.64
CA THR A 19 24.68 -14.06 -29.42
C THR A 19 23.41 -13.22 -29.31
N LYS A 20 22.23 -13.84 -29.47
CA LYS A 20 20.98 -13.27 -29.06
C LYS A 20 21.14 -12.96 -27.56
N SER A 21 21.29 -11.68 -27.22
CA SER A 21 21.02 -11.19 -25.89
C SER A 21 19.59 -11.60 -25.61
N THR A 22 19.36 -12.50 -24.65
CA THR A 22 18.08 -12.65 -24.00
C THR A 22 17.81 -11.28 -23.44
N ALA A 23 16.81 -10.57 -23.97
CA ALA A 23 16.35 -9.32 -23.38
C ALA A 23 16.05 -9.63 -21.90
N GLU A 24 16.75 -8.95 -21.01
CA GLU A 24 16.46 -9.03 -19.58
C GLU A 24 14.99 -8.67 -19.43
N GLN A 25 14.19 -9.59 -18.89
CA GLN A 25 12.75 -9.37 -18.74
C GLN A 25 12.56 -8.18 -17.81
N ASP A 26 11.76 -7.21 -18.22
CA ASP A 26 11.46 -6.04 -17.41
C ASP A 26 10.80 -6.47 -16.08
N ILE A 27 11.25 -5.91 -14.96
CA ILE A 27 10.80 -6.26 -13.61
C ILE A 27 9.27 -6.15 -13.46
N VAL A 28 8.64 -5.23 -14.19
CA VAL A 28 7.18 -5.05 -14.16
C VAL A 28 6.50 -6.26 -14.79
N SER A 29 6.89 -6.60 -16.04
CA SER A 29 6.28 -7.73 -16.75
C SER A 29 6.54 -9.06 -16.05
N GLU A 30 7.75 -9.29 -15.53
CA GLU A 30 8.11 -10.48 -14.76
C GLU A 30 7.16 -10.66 -13.55
N ASN A 31 6.96 -9.60 -12.77
CA ASN A 31 6.15 -9.68 -11.57
C ASN A 31 4.65 -9.77 -11.86
N PHE A 32 4.14 -9.15 -12.92
CA PHE A 32 2.74 -9.35 -13.31
C PHE A 32 2.47 -10.75 -13.86
N GLU A 33 3.40 -11.36 -14.59
CA GLU A 33 3.30 -12.76 -15.02
C GLU A 33 3.33 -13.72 -13.82
N PHE A 34 4.25 -13.50 -12.87
CA PHE A 34 4.29 -14.22 -11.61
C PHE A 34 2.96 -14.07 -10.84
N SER A 35 2.48 -12.83 -10.67
CA SER A 35 1.26 -12.53 -9.92
C SER A 35 0.03 -13.17 -10.56
N ALA A 36 -0.04 -13.22 -11.90
CA ALA A 36 -1.13 -13.88 -12.61
C ALA A 36 -1.22 -15.37 -12.26
N SER A 37 -0.09 -16.06 -12.17
CA SER A 37 -0.06 -17.48 -11.78
C SER A 37 -0.36 -17.66 -10.29
N GLN A 38 0.23 -16.81 -9.45
CA GLN A 38 0.09 -16.87 -8.00
C GLN A 38 -1.33 -16.59 -7.54
N LEU A 39 -1.99 -15.56 -8.08
CA LEU A 39 -3.38 -15.23 -7.76
C LEU A 39 -4.38 -16.28 -8.29
N LYS A 40 -4.09 -16.96 -9.40
CA LYS A 40 -4.90 -18.12 -9.81
C LYS A 40 -4.79 -19.27 -8.82
N HIS A 41 -3.61 -19.49 -8.24
CA HIS A 41 -3.44 -20.43 -7.13
C HIS A 41 -4.19 -19.96 -5.88
N ALA A 42 -4.16 -18.65 -5.55
CA ALA A 42 -4.91 -18.09 -4.44
C ALA A 42 -6.41 -18.38 -4.50
N PHE A 43 -7.04 -18.34 -5.68
CA PHE A 43 -8.47 -18.72 -5.81
C PHE A 43 -8.74 -20.15 -5.38
N THR A 44 -7.86 -21.10 -5.71
CA THR A 44 -8.00 -22.50 -5.28
C THR A 44 -7.88 -22.63 -3.76
N GLU A 45 -6.94 -21.91 -3.15
CA GLU A 45 -6.75 -21.88 -1.69
C GLU A 45 -7.93 -21.22 -0.97
N ILE A 46 -8.44 -20.12 -1.51
CA ILE A 46 -9.62 -19.41 -0.99
C ILE A 46 -10.85 -20.32 -1.05
N ASP A 47 -11.09 -20.99 -2.17
CA ASP A 47 -12.24 -21.91 -2.32
C ASP A 47 -12.13 -23.08 -1.34
N SER A 48 -10.93 -23.64 -1.15
CA SER A 48 -10.66 -24.67 -0.15
C SER A 48 -10.95 -24.16 1.26
N ALA A 49 -10.47 -22.96 1.62
CA ALA A 49 -10.71 -22.37 2.94
C ALA A 49 -12.20 -22.04 3.16
N ARG A 50 -12.90 -21.54 2.14
CA ARG A 50 -14.34 -21.24 2.20
C ARG A 50 -15.18 -22.48 2.46
N ALA A 51 -14.79 -23.65 1.93
CA ALA A 51 -15.50 -24.92 2.16
C ALA A 51 -15.53 -25.35 3.64
N HIS A 52 -14.65 -24.80 4.46
CA HIS A 52 -14.53 -25.09 5.90
C HIS A 52 -15.09 -23.98 6.80
N LEU A 53 -15.71 -22.92 6.23
CA LEU A 53 -16.30 -21.85 7.00
C LEU A 53 -17.52 -22.35 7.81
N THR A 54 -17.58 -21.94 9.05
CA THR A 54 -18.75 -22.16 9.91
C THR A 54 -19.94 -21.28 9.46
N GLU A 55 -21.16 -21.70 9.80
CA GLU A 55 -22.37 -20.89 9.53
C GLU A 55 -22.25 -19.45 10.04
N LYS A 56 -21.61 -19.25 11.21
CA LYS A 56 -21.37 -17.92 11.77
C LYS A 56 -20.39 -17.10 10.91
N GLN A 57 -19.35 -17.70 10.34
CA GLN A 57 -18.41 -17.02 9.45
C GLN A 57 -19.09 -16.66 8.13
N ILE A 58 -19.89 -17.54 7.56
CA ILE A 58 -20.69 -17.28 6.37
C ILE A 58 -21.65 -16.10 6.62
N ALA A 59 -22.41 -16.14 7.73
CA ALA A 59 -23.33 -15.06 8.11
C ALA A 59 -22.62 -13.73 8.34
N ASN A 60 -21.36 -13.74 8.78
CA ASN A 60 -20.51 -12.56 8.93
C ASN A 60 -19.81 -12.15 7.64
N ASN A 61 -20.10 -12.77 6.50
CA ASN A 61 -19.51 -12.44 5.20
C ASN A 61 -17.97 -12.54 5.20
N VAL A 62 -17.42 -13.66 5.69
CA VAL A 62 -15.99 -13.98 5.61
C VAL A 62 -15.66 -14.41 4.19
N PHE A 63 -14.72 -13.72 3.51
CA PHE A 63 -14.47 -13.98 2.08
C PHE A 63 -13.07 -13.61 1.60
N ALA A 64 -12.40 -12.61 2.22
CA ALA A 64 -11.15 -12.06 1.73
C ALA A 64 -9.94 -12.70 2.42
N PRO A 65 -8.87 -13.06 1.70
CA PRO A 65 -7.62 -13.50 2.32
C PRO A 65 -6.97 -12.36 3.10
N ARG A 66 -6.29 -12.70 4.19
CA ARG A 66 -5.56 -11.74 5.01
C ARG A 66 -4.09 -12.10 5.22
N ASN A 67 -3.81 -13.28 5.73
CA ASN A 67 -2.47 -13.78 6.03
C ASN A 67 -2.49 -15.32 6.12
N ILE A 68 -1.33 -15.92 6.36
CA ILE A 68 -1.20 -17.32 6.74
C ILE A 68 -1.06 -17.41 8.27
N GLU A 69 -1.87 -18.26 8.89
CA GLU A 69 -1.81 -18.52 10.33
C GLU A 69 -0.59 -19.37 10.71
N PRO A 70 -0.17 -19.40 11.99
CA PRO A 70 0.98 -20.19 12.41
C PRO A 70 0.88 -21.71 12.14
N ASP A 71 -0.32 -22.25 11.96
CA ASP A 71 -0.56 -23.64 11.58
C ASP A 71 -0.50 -23.87 10.06
N GLY A 72 -0.19 -22.84 9.29
CA GLY A 72 -0.11 -22.87 7.83
C GLY A 72 -1.47 -22.73 7.12
N SER A 73 -2.57 -22.52 7.84
CA SER A 73 -3.88 -22.30 7.23
C SER A 73 -4.03 -20.89 6.66
N LEU A 74 -4.81 -20.77 5.57
CA LEU A 74 -5.19 -19.48 5.03
C LEU A 74 -6.25 -18.81 5.91
N ARG A 75 -5.93 -17.64 6.46
CA ARG A 75 -6.93 -16.84 7.17
C ARG A 75 -7.77 -16.04 6.20
N LEU A 76 -9.09 -16.26 6.25
CA LEU A 76 -10.08 -15.41 5.60
C LEU A 76 -10.72 -14.47 6.61
N VAL A 77 -11.03 -13.24 6.19
CA VAL A 77 -11.67 -12.22 7.02
C VAL A 77 -12.99 -11.74 6.44
N ALA A 78 -13.81 -11.17 7.32
CA ALA A 78 -15.09 -10.58 6.96
C ALA A 78 -14.92 -9.21 6.28
N SER A 79 -15.95 -8.76 5.55
CA SER A 79 -15.95 -7.42 4.92
C SER A 79 -15.67 -6.28 5.90
N ARG A 80 -16.04 -6.43 7.17
CA ARG A 80 -15.78 -5.42 8.21
C ARG A 80 -14.30 -5.28 8.59
N ASP A 81 -13.46 -6.27 8.27
CA ASP A 81 -12.01 -6.19 8.49
C ASP A 81 -11.41 -5.09 7.61
N TRP A 82 -10.46 -4.33 8.17
CA TRP A 82 -9.85 -3.21 7.46
C TRP A 82 -9.10 -3.63 6.19
N CYS A 83 -8.65 -4.89 6.12
CA CYS A 83 -7.95 -5.45 4.97
C CYS A 83 -8.87 -5.90 3.82
N SER A 84 -10.19 -5.88 3.98
CA SER A 84 -11.13 -6.53 3.05
C SER A 84 -11.15 -5.95 1.63
N GLY A 85 -10.64 -4.74 1.46
CA GLY A 85 -10.58 -4.07 0.15
C GLY A 85 -9.32 -4.36 -0.67
N PHE A 86 -8.26 -4.92 -0.06
CA PHE A 86 -6.98 -5.07 -0.76
C PHE A 86 -6.99 -6.18 -1.80
N PHE A 87 -7.49 -7.37 -1.47
CA PHE A 87 -7.54 -8.46 -2.45
C PHE A 87 -8.37 -8.11 -3.69
N PRO A 88 -9.60 -7.57 -3.59
CA PRO A 88 -10.29 -7.08 -4.79
C PRO A 88 -9.51 -5.98 -5.51
N GLY A 89 -8.78 -5.11 -4.77
CA GLY A 89 -7.92 -4.09 -5.37
C GLY A 89 -6.77 -4.67 -6.19
N GLU A 90 -6.14 -5.74 -5.73
CA GLU A 90 -5.12 -6.48 -6.51
C GLU A 90 -5.68 -7.00 -7.83
N LEU A 91 -6.90 -7.53 -7.81
CA LEU A 91 -7.55 -8.06 -9.01
C LEU A 91 -7.88 -6.93 -10.01
N TRP A 92 -8.24 -5.75 -9.52
CA TRP A 92 -8.40 -4.56 -10.36
C TRP A 92 -7.07 -4.11 -10.97
N TYR A 93 -5.94 -4.18 -10.24
CA TYR A 93 -4.61 -3.88 -10.78
C TYR A 93 -4.18 -4.91 -11.82
N MET A 94 -4.50 -6.20 -11.63
CA MET A 94 -4.29 -7.22 -12.65
C MET A 94 -5.07 -6.93 -13.93
N TYR A 95 -6.34 -6.50 -13.80
CA TYR A 95 -7.13 -6.08 -14.96
C TYR A 95 -6.54 -4.85 -15.65
N GLU A 96 -6.13 -3.83 -14.89
CA GLU A 96 -5.53 -2.62 -15.46
C GLU A 96 -4.26 -2.92 -16.28
N TYR A 97 -3.41 -3.80 -15.76
CA TYR A 97 -2.17 -4.14 -16.44
C TYR A 97 -2.39 -5.04 -17.66
N THR A 98 -3.24 -6.07 -17.54
CA THR A 98 -3.37 -7.12 -18.56
C THR A 98 -4.45 -6.83 -19.59
N GLY A 99 -5.49 -6.08 -19.23
CA GLY A 99 -6.71 -5.92 -20.04
C GLY A 99 -7.56 -7.19 -20.15
N ASP A 100 -7.25 -8.25 -19.41
CA ASP A 100 -7.95 -9.53 -19.46
C ASP A 100 -9.23 -9.49 -18.60
N ASP A 101 -10.40 -9.67 -19.23
CA ASP A 101 -11.71 -9.65 -18.58
C ASP A 101 -11.84 -10.70 -17.47
N PHE A 102 -11.05 -11.77 -17.49
CA PHE A 102 -10.99 -12.73 -16.36
C PHE A 102 -10.71 -12.02 -15.02
N TRP A 103 -9.74 -11.10 -14.99
CA TRP A 103 -9.41 -10.36 -13.79
C TRP A 103 -10.50 -9.38 -13.38
N LYS A 104 -11.15 -8.74 -14.37
CA LYS A 104 -12.30 -7.86 -14.13
C LYS A 104 -13.47 -8.61 -13.49
N GLU A 105 -13.82 -9.77 -14.01
CA GLU A 105 -14.89 -10.61 -13.46
C GLU A 105 -14.57 -11.02 -12.01
N LYS A 106 -13.34 -11.43 -11.75
CA LYS A 106 -12.88 -11.76 -10.39
C LYS A 106 -12.85 -10.54 -9.48
N ALA A 107 -12.40 -9.39 -9.96
CA ALA A 107 -12.42 -8.15 -9.19
C ALA A 107 -13.86 -7.75 -8.80
N ILE A 108 -14.82 -7.85 -9.70
CA ILE A 108 -16.25 -7.61 -9.43
C ILE A 108 -16.75 -8.57 -8.35
N GLU A 109 -16.47 -9.89 -8.51
CA GLU A 109 -16.86 -10.93 -7.55
C GLU A 109 -16.40 -10.61 -6.13
N PHE A 110 -15.12 -10.25 -5.96
CA PHE A 110 -14.53 -9.98 -4.65
C PHE A 110 -14.77 -8.54 -4.14
N THR A 111 -15.15 -7.60 -5.00
CA THR A 111 -15.55 -6.24 -4.59
C THR A 111 -16.95 -6.21 -3.98
N ALA A 112 -17.90 -6.96 -4.56
CA ALA A 112 -19.30 -6.92 -4.17
C ALA A 112 -19.55 -7.15 -2.64
N PRO A 113 -18.88 -8.09 -1.94
CA PRO A 113 -19.07 -8.27 -0.50
C PRO A 113 -18.72 -7.06 0.37
N VAL A 114 -17.87 -6.15 -0.13
CA VAL A 114 -17.44 -4.94 0.61
C VAL A 114 -18.51 -3.85 0.63
N GLU A 115 -19.50 -3.88 -0.28
CA GLU A 115 -20.55 -2.88 -0.35
C GLU A 115 -21.26 -2.62 0.98
N ARG A 116 -21.51 -3.67 1.76
CA ARG A 116 -22.18 -3.55 3.06
C ARG A 116 -21.46 -2.66 4.06
N GLU A 117 -20.18 -2.36 3.83
CA GLU A 117 -19.37 -1.51 4.68
C GLU A 117 -19.63 -0.01 4.45
N LYS A 118 -20.29 0.39 3.39
CA LYS A 118 -20.55 1.79 3.05
C LYS A 118 -21.25 2.60 4.14
N THR A 119 -21.99 1.92 5.02
CA THR A 119 -22.67 2.53 6.19
C THR A 119 -22.00 2.19 7.53
N ASN A 120 -20.80 1.58 7.52
CA ASN A 120 -20.09 1.19 8.72
C ASN A 120 -19.40 2.40 9.37
N GLY A 121 -20.09 3.12 10.24
CA GLY A 121 -19.56 4.25 11.00
C GLY A 121 -18.67 3.86 12.20
N GLY A 122 -18.32 2.60 12.39
CA GLY A 122 -17.53 2.11 13.53
C GLY A 122 -16.02 2.16 13.34
N THR A 123 -15.53 2.53 12.15
CA THR A 123 -14.11 2.53 11.78
C THR A 123 -13.78 3.70 10.86
N HIS A 124 -12.50 4.10 10.82
CA HIS A 124 -11.99 5.06 9.85
C HIS A 124 -11.51 4.41 8.53
N ASP A 125 -11.42 3.08 8.46
CA ASP A 125 -10.79 2.33 7.36
C ASP A 125 -11.63 2.25 6.09
N MET A 126 -12.38 3.30 5.78
CA MET A 126 -13.25 3.33 4.60
C MET A 126 -12.45 3.46 3.30
N GLY A 127 -11.33 4.18 3.35
CA GLY A 127 -10.39 4.23 2.22
C GLY A 127 -9.82 2.84 1.91
N PHE A 128 -9.25 2.17 2.90
CA PHE A 128 -8.68 0.83 2.73
C PHE A 128 -9.70 -0.20 2.22
N LYS A 129 -10.92 -0.15 2.73
CA LYS A 129 -11.97 -1.10 2.30
C LYS A 129 -12.60 -0.71 0.97
N VAL A 130 -13.11 0.51 0.88
CA VAL A 130 -13.98 0.92 -0.23
C VAL A 130 -13.20 1.57 -1.38
N TYR A 131 -12.23 2.45 -1.07
CA TYR A 131 -11.49 3.10 -2.14
C TYR A 131 -10.52 2.14 -2.84
N CYS A 132 -9.84 1.25 -2.11
CA CYS A 132 -8.99 0.23 -2.74
C CYS A 132 -9.78 -0.77 -3.61
N SER A 133 -11.04 -1.04 -3.31
CA SER A 133 -11.90 -1.96 -4.08
C SER A 133 -12.78 -1.22 -5.09
N PHE A 134 -13.84 -0.57 -4.64
CA PHE A 134 -14.78 0.16 -5.50
C PHE A 134 -14.14 1.35 -6.22
N GLY A 135 -13.16 2.02 -5.60
CA GLY A 135 -12.44 3.14 -6.21
C GLY A 135 -11.69 2.71 -7.46
N ASN A 136 -10.91 1.63 -7.38
CA ASN A 136 -10.25 1.05 -8.54
C ASN A 136 -11.26 0.57 -9.59
N GLY A 137 -12.35 -0.08 -9.14
CA GLY A 137 -13.42 -0.50 -10.02
C GLY A 137 -14.08 0.67 -10.76
N TYR A 138 -14.43 1.75 -10.07
CA TYR A 138 -14.99 2.95 -10.69
C TYR A 138 -14.04 3.60 -11.69
N ARG A 139 -12.79 3.77 -11.30
CA ARG A 139 -11.75 4.35 -12.16
C ARG A 139 -11.60 3.59 -13.49
N LEU A 140 -11.68 2.26 -13.45
CA LEU A 140 -11.45 1.40 -14.62
C LEU A 140 -12.71 1.12 -15.44
N THR A 141 -13.90 1.24 -14.86
CA THR A 141 -15.16 0.87 -15.54
C THR A 141 -16.12 2.02 -15.76
N GLY A 142 -16.05 3.07 -14.95
CA GLY A 142 -17.03 4.17 -14.95
C GLY A 142 -18.40 3.76 -14.39
N ASP A 143 -18.51 2.64 -13.66
CA ASP A 143 -19.78 2.15 -13.12
C ASP A 143 -20.33 3.11 -12.06
N SER A 144 -21.47 3.74 -12.37
CA SER A 144 -22.11 4.72 -11.49
C SER A 144 -22.58 4.14 -10.14
N THR A 145 -22.82 2.82 -10.06
CA THR A 145 -23.17 2.17 -8.78
C THR A 145 -21.98 2.19 -7.81
N TYR A 146 -20.76 2.02 -8.32
CA TYR A 146 -19.54 2.13 -7.53
C TYR A 146 -19.31 3.56 -7.01
N ARG A 147 -19.59 4.56 -7.88
CA ARG A 147 -19.57 5.97 -7.51
C ARG A 147 -20.50 6.24 -6.31
N ASP A 148 -21.74 5.78 -6.38
CA ASP A 148 -22.73 6.03 -5.35
C ASP A 148 -22.37 5.34 -4.03
N ILE A 149 -21.83 4.12 -4.07
CA ILE A 149 -21.29 3.41 -2.91
C ILE A 149 -20.13 4.19 -2.26
N MET A 150 -19.22 4.74 -3.04
CA MET A 150 -18.09 5.51 -2.54
C MET A 150 -18.54 6.84 -1.92
N LEU A 151 -19.51 7.55 -2.50
CA LEU A 151 -20.06 8.78 -1.94
C LEU A 151 -20.78 8.51 -0.60
N GLU A 152 -21.54 7.42 -0.49
CA GLU A 152 -22.16 7.00 0.77
C GLU A 152 -21.10 6.66 1.82
N SER A 153 -20.01 5.97 1.41
CA SER A 153 -18.88 5.64 2.29
C SER A 153 -18.14 6.89 2.80
N ALA A 154 -17.93 7.88 1.93
CA ALA A 154 -17.35 9.15 2.33
C ALA A 154 -18.23 9.90 3.32
N SER A 155 -19.56 9.93 3.07
CA SER A 155 -20.53 10.51 4.00
C SER A 155 -20.52 9.81 5.35
N THR A 156 -20.36 8.48 5.37
CA THR A 156 -20.23 7.70 6.61
C THR A 156 -18.91 8.03 7.32
N LEU A 157 -17.80 8.13 6.61
CA LEU A 157 -16.49 8.41 7.20
C LEU A 157 -16.46 9.78 7.91
N ILE A 158 -17.03 10.84 7.31
CA ILE A 158 -17.02 12.18 7.91
C ILE A 158 -17.84 12.27 9.21
N THR A 159 -18.75 11.34 9.47
CA THR A 159 -19.49 11.30 10.78
C THR A 159 -18.54 11.07 11.97
N ARG A 160 -17.34 10.54 11.71
CA ARG A 160 -16.31 10.31 12.72
C ARG A 160 -15.44 11.54 12.99
N TYR A 161 -15.58 12.60 12.21
CA TYR A 161 -14.84 13.84 12.42
C TYR A 161 -15.26 14.51 13.73
N LYS A 162 -14.27 15.05 14.43
CA LYS A 162 -14.43 15.76 15.70
C LYS A 162 -13.93 17.19 15.55
N ASP A 163 -14.84 18.13 15.42
CA ASP A 163 -14.51 19.54 15.09
C ASP A 163 -13.48 20.16 16.03
N LYS A 164 -13.56 19.90 17.34
CA LYS A 164 -12.62 20.43 18.32
C LYS A 164 -11.23 19.84 18.19
N VAL A 165 -11.16 18.57 17.80
CA VAL A 165 -9.90 17.86 17.56
C VAL A 165 -9.30 18.20 16.19
N GLY A 166 -10.16 18.44 15.20
CA GLY A 166 -9.76 18.62 13.82
C GLY A 166 -9.38 17.31 13.12
N CYS A 167 -9.80 16.15 13.64
CA CYS A 167 -9.47 14.83 13.11
C CYS A 167 -10.66 13.88 13.06
N ILE A 168 -10.54 12.88 12.19
CA ILE A 168 -11.42 11.71 12.12
C ILE A 168 -10.94 10.70 13.17
N ARG A 169 -11.84 10.31 14.08
CA ARG A 169 -11.57 9.30 15.10
C ARG A 169 -11.36 7.91 14.48
N SER A 170 -10.33 7.18 14.92
CA SER A 170 -9.94 5.91 14.28
C SER A 170 -10.84 4.75 14.69
N TRP A 171 -11.09 4.52 15.99
CA TRP A 171 -11.93 3.43 16.50
C TRP A 171 -12.71 3.81 17.74
N ASP A 172 -13.63 2.91 18.19
CA ASP A 172 -14.53 3.14 19.31
C ASP A 172 -14.38 2.11 20.44
N HIS A 173 -13.40 1.20 20.35
CA HIS A 173 -13.12 0.20 21.38
C HIS A 173 -12.11 0.72 22.42
N ASN A 174 -11.92 -0.03 23.53
CA ASN A 174 -11.02 0.32 24.62
C ASN A 174 -11.24 1.75 25.16
N LYS A 175 -12.49 2.07 25.46
CA LYS A 175 -12.91 3.42 25.93
C LYS A 175 -12.36 3.79 27.30
N ASP A 176 -11.89 2.82 28.07
CA ASP A 176 -11.16 2.98 29.30
C ASP A 176 -9.73 3.52 29.08
N LYS A 177 -9.17 3.28 27.90
CA LYS A 177 -7.82 3.71 27.50
C LYS A 177 -7.86 4.92 26.55
N TRP A 178 -8.87 5.03 25.70
CA TRP A 178 -8.91 5.99 24.59
C TRP A 178 -10.20 6.83 24.63
N GLN A 179 -10.06 8.14 24.58
CA GLN A 179 -11.21 9.04 24.42
C GLN A 179 -11.48 9.33 22.94
N CYS A 180 -10.47 9.76 22.19
CA CYS A 180 -10.55 10.00 20.76
C CYS A 180 -9.22 9.63 20.09
N PRO A 181 -8.97 8.34 19.89
CA PRO A 181 -7.73 7.89 19.28
C PRO A 181 -7.71 8.22 17.78
N VAL A 182 -6.60 8.76 17.33
CA VAL A 182 -6.28 9.02 15.92
C VAL A 182 -4.95 8.35 15.61
N ILE A 183 -4.90 7.50 14.59
CA ILE A 183 -3.66 6.85 14.16
C ILE A 183 -3.18 7.39 12.83
N ILE A 184 -1.87 7.29 12.59
CA ILE A 184 -1.23 7.78 11.37
C ILE A 184 -1.80 7.14 10.11
N ASP A 185 -2.28 5.89 10.19
CA ASP A 185 -2.92 5.13 9.11
C ASP A 185 -4.12 5.86 8.49
N ASN A 186 -4.77 6.73 9.27
CA ASN A 186 -5.91 7.50 8.79
C ASN A 186 -5.56 8.42 7.61
N MET A 187 -4.28 8.79 7.45
CA MET A 187 -3.82 9.54 6.29
C MET A 187 -4.13 8.84 4.97
N MET A 188 -4.14 7.50 4.96
CA MET A 188 -4.48 6.69 3.77
C MET A 188 -5.98 6.70 3.44
N ASN A 189 -6.84 7.00 4.41
CA ASN A 189 -8.28 7.02 4.22
C ASN A 189 -8.80 8.38 3.70
N LEU A 190 -7.94 9.41 3.68
CA LEU A 190 -8.30 10.75 3.21
C LEU A 190 -8.50 10.83 1.70
N GLU A 191 -7.90 9.93 0.93
CA GLU A 191 -8.03 9.90 -0.53
C GLU A 191 -9.50 9.74 -0.97
N LEU A 192 -10.26 8.89 -0.27
CA LEU A 192 -11.71 8.76 -0.47
C LEU A 192 -12.43 10.11 -0.31
N LEU A 193 -12.02 10.94 0.66
CA LEU A 193 -12.64 12.24 0.90
C LEU A 193 -12.26 13.27 -0.17
N PHE A 194 -10.99 13.31 -0.60
CA PHE A 194 -10.60 14.18 -1.69
C PHE A 194 -11.31 13.81 -3.00
N TRP A 195 -11.43 12.51 -3.28
CA TRP A 195 -12.21 12.02 -4.40
C TRP A 195 -13.69 12.44 -4.29
N ALA A 196 -14.32 12.25 -3.12
CA ALA A 196 -15.71 12.60 -2.90
C ALA A 196 -15.97 14.09 -3.07
N ALA A 197 -15.04 14.95 -2.65
CA ALA A 197 -15.14 16.39 -2.87
C ALA A 197 -15.14 16.77 -4.35
N LYS A 198 -14.27 16.13 -5.15
CA LYS A 198 -14.22 16.35 -6.60
C LYS A 198 -15.48 15.86 -7.30
N GLU A 199 -15.93 14.68 -6.92
CA GLU A 199 -17.06 14.02 -7.57
C GLU A 199 -18.43 14.66 -7.25
N SER A 200 -18.63 15.08 -5.98
CA SER A 200 -19.88 15.69 -5.53
C SER A 200 -19.93 17.20 -5.68
N GLY A 201 -18.75 17.86 -5.73
CA GLY A 201 -18.64 19.31 -5.63
C GLY A 201 -18.82 19.88 -4.21
N ASP A 202 -19.00 19.01 -3.18
CA ASP A 202 -19.14 19.44 -1.80
C ASP A 202 -17.75 19.55 -1.12
N SER A 203 -17.40 20.78 -0.74
CA SER A 203 -16.09 21.06 -0.13
C SER A 203 -15.90 20.44 1.26
N ILE A 204 -16.97 20.03 1.94
CA ILE A 204 -16.89 19.50 3.32
C ILE A 204 -15.93 18.32 3.43
N TYR A 205 -15.91 17.45 2.43
CA TYR A 205 -15.02 16.31 2.40
C TYR A 205 -13.55 16.73 2.33
N ARG A 206 -13.22 17.66 1.44
CA ARG A 206 -11.88 18.23 1.31
C ARG A 206 -11.45 18.97 2.56
N ASP A 207 -12.33 19.79 3.13
CA ASP A 207 -12.02 20.60 4.29
C ASP A 207 -11.72 19.73 5.52
N ILE A 208 -12.48 18.64 5.71
CA ILE A 208 -12.22 17.64 6.75
C ILE A 208 -10.88 16.93 6.52
N ALA A 209 -10.59 16.50 5.29
CA ALA A 209 -9.34 15.82 4.95
C ALA A 209 -8.12 16.74 5.19
N VAL A 210 -8.18 18.00 4.77
CA VAL A 210 -7.13 19.00 4.99
C VAL A 210 -6.92 19.27 6.48
N ASN A 211 -8.00 19.48 7.24
CA ASN A 211 -7.90 19.71 8.70
C ASN A 211 -7.28 18.52 9.41
N HIS A 212 -7.69 17.30 9.04
CA HIS A 212 -7.11 16.08 9.60
C HIS A 212 -5.60 16.01 9.32
N ALA A 213 -5.17 16.23 8.08
CA ALA A 213 -3.77 16.19 7.69
C ALA A 213 -2.93 17.26 8.43
N LEU A 214 -3.43 18.49 8.55
CA LEU A 214 -2.75 19.57 9.29
C LEU A 214 -2.61 19.28 10.78
N THR A 215 -3.66 18.75 11.41
CA THR A 215 -3.63 18.35 12.83
C THR A 215 -2.66 17.20 13.05
N THR A 216 -2.57 16.27 12.09
CA THR A 216 -1.62 15.16 12.11
C THR A 216 -0.17 15.65 12.00
N ILE A 217 0.15 16.63 11.13
CA ILE A 217 1.48 17.28 11.11
C ILE A 217 1.85 17.80 12.50
N LYS A 218 0.93 18.54 13.11
CA LYS A 218 1.18 19.21 14.38
C LYS A 218 1.44 18.24 15.55
N ASN A 219 0.76 17.09 15.57
CA ASN A 219 0.68 16.29 16.78
C ASN A 219 1.31 14.89 16.67
N HIS A 220 1.39 14.30 15.45
CA HIS A 220 1.90 12.93 15.27
C HIS A 220 3.40 12.85 15.03
N PHE A 221 4.07 13.96 14.72
CA PHE A 221 5.50 13.92 14.38
C PHE A 221 6.34 14.51 15.51
N ARG A 222 7.53 13.91 15.72
CA ARG A 222 8.58 14.40 16.58
C ARG A 222 9.48 15.39 15.80
N ASP A 223 10.41 16.03 16.47
CA ASP A 223 11.34 17.00 15.87
C ASP A 223 12.23 16.36 14.79
N ASP A 224 12.46 15.06 14.85
CA ASP A 224 13.18 14.28 13.84
C ASP A 224 12.29 13.74 12.70
N TYR A 225 11.01 14.10 12.71
CA TYR A 225 9.98 13.64 11.78
C TYR A 225 9.62 12.15 11.85
N SER A 226 10.02 11.46 12.91
CA SER A 226 9.45 10.17 13.24
C SER A 226 8.01 10.32 13.75
N SER A 227 7.13 9.38 13.42
CA SER A 227 5.73 9.47 13.81
C SER A 227 5.41 8.68 15.08
N TYR A 228 4.54 9.25 15.93
CA TYR A 228 3.76 8.46 16.86
C TYR A 228 2.69 7.68 16.11
N HIS A 229 2.44 6.45 16.54
CA HIS A 229 1.36 5.67 15.93
C HIS A 229 -0.01 6.24 16.32
N VAL A 230 -0.27 6.45 17.60
CA VAL A 230 -1.56 6.88 18.14
C VAL A 230 -1.41 8.20 18.90
N VAL A 231 -2.27 9.16 18.60
CA VAL A 231 -2.48 10.36 19.42
C VAL A 231 -3.93 10.35 19.90
N ASP A 232 -4.13 10.40 21.22
CA ASP A 232 -5.45 10.49 21.81
C ASP A 232 -5.77 11.93 22.21
N TYR A 233 -7.01 12.34 22.00
CA TYR A 233 -7.46 13.71 22.19
C TYR A 233 -8.67 13.83 23.11
N ASP A 234 -8.72 14.94 23.84
CA ASP A 234 -9.93 15.39 24.50
C ASP A 234 -10.93 15.94 23.48
N THR A 235 -12.12 15.36 23.41
CA THR A 235 -13.15 15.77 22.44
C THR A 235 -13.84 17.09 22.77
N ILE A 236 -13.65 17.64 23.98
CA ILE A 236 -14.25 18.88 24.44
C ILE A 236 -13.30 20.06 24.16
N THR A 237 -12.01 19.89 24.50
CA THR A 237 -11.00 20.95 24.34
C THR A 237 -10.22 20.84 23.02
N GLY A 238 -10.06 19.65 22.46
CA GLY A 238 -9.20 19.36 21.32
C GLY A 238 -7.74 19.12 21.71
N ASP A 239 -7.42 19.15 23.00
CA ASP A 239 -6.05 18.96 23.46
C ASP A 239 -5.58 17.51 23.34
N VAL A 240 -4.27 17.34 23.14
CA VAL A 240 -3.63 16.02 23.18
C VAL A 240 -3.60 15.53 24.63
N LEU A 241 -4.18 14.36 24.87
CA LEU A 241 -4.15 13.69 26.17
C LEU A 241 -2.86 12.89 26.35
N HIS A 242 -2.53 12.07 25.36
CA HIS A 242 -1.30 11.28 25.35
C HIS A 242 -0.97 10.77 23.92
N LYS A 243 0.30 10.39 23.74
CA LYS A 243 0.83 9.83 22.51
C LYS A 243 1.33 8.42 22.77
N HIS A 244 0.91 7.46 21.97
CA HIS A 244 1.11 6.05 22.22
C HIS A 244 1.43 5.28 20.95
N THR A 245 1.72 3.99 21.12
CA THR A 245 1.68 2.99 20.04
C THR A 245 0.60 1.94 20.32
N HIS A 246 0.10 1.33 19.25
CA HIS A 246 -0.75 0.15 19.27
C HIS A 246 -0.10 -1.02 18.53
N GLN A 247 0.67 -0.76 17.47
CA GLN A 247 1.33 -1.76 16.63
C GLN A 247 2.87 -1.68 16.67
N GLY A 248 3.45 -0.51 16.99
CA GLY A 248 4.90 -0.32 17.10
C GLY A 248 5.48 -0.89 18.40
N TYR A 249 6.81 -0.89 18.51
CA TYR A 249 7.56 -1.46 19.62
C TYR A 249 7.27 -0.78 20.95
N SER A 250 7.34 0.55 20.99
CA SER A 250 7.09 1.34 22.19
C SER A 250 6.42 2.67 21.87
N HIS A 251 5.96 3.40 22.90
CA HIS A 251 5.32 4.70 22.71
C HIS A 251 6.24 5.71 22.04
N GLU A 252 7.54 5.63 22.28
CA GLU A 252 8.54 6.53 21.73
C GLU A 252 9.26 5.96 20.49
N SER A 253 8.91 4.77 20.01
CA SER A 253 9.49 4.19 18.81
C SER A 253 8.82 4.70 17.52
N ALA A 254 9.46 4.42 16.40
CA ALA A 254 8.96 4.72 15.07
C ALA A 254 8.60 3.43 14.35
N TRP A 255 7.31 3.10 14.34
CA TRP A 255 6.77 1.97 13.62
C TRP A 255 6.94 2.16 12.10
N SER A 256 7.58 1.21 11.43
CA SER A 256 8.01 1.39 10.03
C SER A 256 6.85 1.59 9.06
N ARG A 257 5.78 0.81 9.20
CA ARG A 257 4.59 0.97 8.35
C ARG A 257 3.87 2.29 8.64
N GLY A 258 3.90 2.79 9.89
CA GLY A 258 3.38 4.12 10.22
C GLY A 258 4.13 5.23 9.49
N GLN A 259 5.45 5.15 9.38
CA GLN A 259 6.24 6.07 8.57
C GLN A 259 5.85 5.99 7.08
N ALA A 260 5.68 4.78 6.56
CA ALA A 260 5.25 4.58 5.18
C ALA A 260 3.85 5.14 4.91
N TRP A 261 2.88 4.94 5.82
CA TRP A 261 1.54 5.55 5.73
C TRP A 261 1.60 7.08 5.73
N GLY A 262 2.42 7.66 6.60
CA GLY A 262 2.66 9.10 6.61
C GLY A 262 3.22 9.59 5.28
N LEU A 263 4.26 8.95 4.76
CA LEU A 263 4.88 9.33 3.49
C LEU A 263 3.89 9.29 2.33
N TYR A 264 3.16 8.18 2.17
CA TYR A 264 2.15 8.04 1.12
C TYR A 264 1.03 9.07 1.29
N GLY A 265 0.48 9.17 2.50
CA GLY A 265 -0.64 10.06 2.79
C GLY A 265 -0.33 11.53 2.54
N TYR A 266 0.86 12.03 2.91
CA TYR A 266 1.25 13.42 2.64
C TYR A 266 1.59 13.67 1.18
N THR A 267 2.19 12.72 0.47
CA THR A 267 2.38 12.80 -0.98
C THR A 267 1.03 12.94 -1.69
N MET A 268 0.06 12.11 -1.32
CA MET A 268 -1.32 12.16 -1.81
C MET A 268 -2.01 13.48 -1.45
N CYS A 269 -1.88 13.97 -0.21
CA CYS A 269 -2.46 15.26 0.19
C CYS A 269 -1.88 16.43 -0.63
N TYR A 270 -0.59 16.41 -0.96
CA TYR A 270 0.00 17.40 -1.87
C TYR A 270 -0.61 17.31 -3.26
N ARG A 271 -0.73 16.11 -3.84
CA ARG A 271 -1.40 15.90 -5.13
C ARG A 271 -2.79 16.54 -5.18
N GLU A 272 -3.55 16.36 -4.10
CA GLU A 272 -4.95 16.76 -4.03
C GLU A 272 -5.15 18.26 -3.77
N THR A 273 -4.16 18.92 -3.17
CA THR A 273 -4.33 20.29 -2.66
C THR A 273 -3.31 21.31 -3.18
N GLY A 274 -2.14 20.86 -3.63
CA GLY A 274 -1.02 21.73 -3.98
C GLY A 274 -0.42 22.51 -2.79
N ARG A 275 -0.70 22.08 -1.54
CA ARG A 275 -0.22 22.78 -0.34
C ARG A 275 1.20 22.36 -0.01
N GLU A 276 2.14 23.31 -0.03
CA GLU A 276 3.57 23.05 0.17
C GLU A 276 3.89 22.39 1.50
N GLU A 277 3.14 22.69 2.57
CA GLU A 277 3.37 22.04 3.86
C GLU A 277 3.20 20.51 3.84
N PHE A 278 2.40 19.98 2.91
CA PHE A 278 2.24 18.52 2.74
C PHE A 278 3.42 17.93 1.96
N LEU A 279 3.92 18.63 0.95
CA LEU A 279 5.13 18.22 0.24
C LEU A 279 6.35 18.25 1.17
N ASP A 280 6.52 19.31 1.94
CA ASP A 280 7.60 19.43 2.90
C ASP A 280 7.54 18.31 3.95
N GLN A 281 6.36 17.99 4.46
CA GLN A 281 6.19 16.89 5.39
C GLN A 281 6.56 15.52 4.78
N ALA A 282 6.17 15.26 3.53
CA ALA A 282 6.56 14.04 2.82
C ALA A 282 8.09 13.96 2.66
N LYS A 283 8.75 15.06 2.27
CA LYS A 283 10.21 15.14 2.14
C LYS A 283 10.93 14.90 3.49
N HIS A 284 10.40 15.42 4.58
CA HIS A 284 10.94 15.21 5.91
C HIS A 284 10.84 13.73 6.33
N ILE A 285 9.70 13.08 6.06
CA ILE A 285 9.52 11.65 6.35
C ILE A 285 10.49 10.81 5.52
N VAL A 286 10.69 11.14 4.23
CA VAL A 286 11.74 10.50 3.40
C VAL A 286 13.12 10.67 4.06
N GLY A 287 13.43 11.88 4.54
CA GLY A 287 14.68 12.14 5.27
C GLY A 287 14.85 11.23 6.47
N TYR A 288 13.81 11.07 7.29
CA TYR A 288 13.84 10.15 8.43
C TYR A 288 14.08 8.70 8.01
N ILE A 289 13.29 8.17 7.07
CA ILE A 289 13.36 6.78 6.61
C ILE A 289 14.76 6.45 6.10
N PHE A 290 15.29 7.24 5.16
CA PHE A 290 16.53 6.91 4.46
C PHE A 290 17.82 7.36 5.16
N ASN A 291 17.73 8.16 6.22
CA ASN A 291 18.85 8.47 7.10
C ASN A 291 18.84 7.64 8.39
N SER A 292 17.83 6.77 8.59
CA SER A 292 17.78 5.90 9.75
C SER A 292 18.99 4.94 9.76
N PRO A 293 19.78 4.88 10.84
CA PRO A 293 20.93 3.99 10.93
C PRO A 293 20.52 2.51 10.97
N THR A 294 19.25 2.22 11.18
CA THR A 294 18.71 0.86 11.26
C THR A 294 18.03 0.43 9.96
N LEU A 295 17.97 1.28 8.93
CA LEU A 295 17.46 0.87 7.63
C LEU A 295 18.50 -0.03 6.95
N PRO A 296 18.13 -1.28 6.59
CA PRO A 296 19.06 -2.19 5.92
C PRO A 296 19.44 -1.77 4.50
N GLU A 297 20.53 -2.31 3.97
CA GLU A 297 21.03 -2.00 2.63
C GLU A 297 20.03 -2.35 1.52
N ASP A 298 19.18 -3.36 1.72
CA ASP A 298 18.13 -3.78 0.79
C ASP A 298 16.87 -2.89 0.82
N LEU A 299 16.86 -1.86 1.68
CA LEU A 299 15.80 -0.88 1.85
C LEU A 299 14.45 -1.44 2.33
N VAL A 300 14.41 -2.69 2.80
CA VAL A 300 13.25 -3.28 3.45
C VAL A 300 13.42 -3.11 4.96
N PRO A 301 12.61 -2.28 5.63
CA PRO A 301 12.83 -1.96 7.04
C PRO A 301 12.51 -3.14 7.95
N TYR A 302 13.06 -3.13 9.16
CA TYR A 302 12.52 -3.89 10.27
C TYR A 302 11.12 -3.36 10.62
N TRP A 303 10.31 -4.16 11.31
CA TRP A 303 8.92 -3.79 11.65
C TRP A 303 8.80 -2.49 12.47
N ASP A 304 9.87 -2.11 13.18
CA ASP A 304 10.01 -0.85 13.89
C ASP A 304 11.48 -0.40 13.82
N TYR A 305 11.74 0.88 13.57
CA TYR A 305 13.10 1.42 13.45
C TYR A 305 13.88 1.36 14.77
N ASN A 306 13.19 1.21 15.90
CA ASN A 306 13.75 1.13 17.24
C ASN A 306 13.55 -0.25 17.88
N ALA A 307 13.24 -1.27 17.09
CA ALA A 307 13.11 -2.63 17.60
C ALA A 307 14.39 -3.09 18.32
N PRO A 308 14.28 -3.82 19.44
CA PRO A 308 15.39 -3.93 20.41
C PRO A 308 16.51 -4.87 19.95
N ASN A 309 16.22 -5.82 19.08
CA ASN A 309 17.18 -6.86 18.68
C ASN A 309 17.68 -6.70 17.24
N ILE A 310 17.60 -5.52 16.64
CA ILE A 310 18.19 -5.27 15.33
C ILE A 310 19.69 -5.64 15.37
N PRO A 311 20.21 -6.47 14.41
CA PRO A 311 19.61 -6.86 13.13
C PRO A 311 18.76 -8.14 13.12
N ASP A 312 18.49 -8.78 14.24
CA ASP A 312 17.79 -10.07 14.33
C ASP A 312 16.25 -9.91 14.50
N GLU A 313 15.72 -8.79 14.06
CA GLU A 313 14.27 -8.49 14.07
C GLU A 313 13.59 -8.85 12.75
N PRO A 314 12.28 -9.17 12.77
CA PRO A 314 11.50 -9.37 11.56
C PRO A 314 11.47 -8.13 10.65
N ARG A 315 11.45 -8.37 9.34
CA ARG A 315 11.27 -7.31 8.33
C ARG A 315 9.78 -6.98 8.17
N ASP A 316 9.47 -5.79 7.72
CA ASP A 316 8.11 -5.43 7.29
C ASP A 316 8.10 -5.05 5.81
N VAL A 317 7.86 -6.06 4.98
CA VAL A 317 7.78 -5.94 3.53
C VAL A 317 6.64 -5.01 3.10
N SER A 318 5.56 -4.97 3.87
CA SER A 318 4.43 -4.07 3.59
C SER A 318 4.84 -2.59 3.68
N ALA A 319 5.67 -2.23 4.67
CA ALA A 319 6.19 -0.87 4.79
C ALA A 319 7.08 -0.49 3.60
N ALA A 320 7.89 -1.42 3.08
CA ALA A 320 8.69 -1.20 1.89
C ALA A 320 7.84 -0.99 0.64
N ALA A 321 6.82 -1.82 0.42
CA ALA A 321 5.91 -1.71 -0.72
C ALA A 321 5.18 -0.36 -0.76
N VAL A 322 4.62 0.06 0.38
CA VAL A 322 3.97 1.39 0.53
C VAL A 322 4.96 2.53 0.29
N THR A 323 6.19 2.40 0.80
CA THR A 323 7.24 3.41 0.59
C THR A 323 7.58 3.53 -0.89
N ALA A 324 7.70 2.42 -1.64
CA ALA A 324 7.95 2.46 -3.08
C ALA A 324 6.84 3.17 -3.85
N CYS A 325 5.56 2.89 -3.54
CA CYS A 325 4.41 3.61 -4.12
C CYS A 325 4.52 5.12 -3.93
N ALA A 326 4.80 5.54 -2.70
CA ALA A 326 4.91 6.96 -2.35
C ALA A 326 6.08 7.63 -3.06
N LEU A 327 7.23 6.97 -3.17
CA LEU A 327 8.44 7.51 -3.81
C LEU A 327 8.25 7.71 -5.32
N TYR A 328 7.62 6.78 -6.04
CA TYR A 328 7.32 6.98 -7.45
C TYR A 328 6.46 8.22 -7.66
N GLU A 329 5.42 8.40 -6.85
CA GLU A 329 4.55 9.57 -6.95
C GLU A 329 5.27 10.85 -6.51
N LEU A 330 5.99 10.82 -5.39
CA LEU A 330 6.75 11.97 -4.88
C LEU A 330 7.80 12.47 -5.89
N SER A 331 8.38 11.58 -6.70
CA SER A 331 9.33 11.94 -7.75
C SER A 331 8.74 12.91 -8.79
N MET A 332 7.42 12.95 -8.91
CA MET A 332 6.73 13.88 -9.80
C MET A 332 6.69 15.32 -9.24
N TYR A 333 6.81 15.48 -7.92
CA TYR A 333 6.64 16.73 -7.21
C TYR A 333 7.95 17.30 -6.67
N ASP A 334 8.77 16.50 -6.01
CA ASP A 334 10.11 16.87 -5.54
C ASP A 334 11.13 16.77 -6.68
N LYS A 335 11.16 17.82 -7.52
CA LYS A 335 11.98 17.82 -8.75
C LYS A 335 13.48 17.74 -8.48
N GLU A 336 13.95 18.28 -7.37
CA GLU A 336 15.38 18.26 -6.99
C GLU A 336 15.85 16.84 -6.71
N ASN A 337 15.01 16.00 -6.12
CA ASN A 337 15.33 14.64 -5.72
C ASN A 337 14.61 13.59 -6.56
N ALA A 338 13.99 13.96 -7.68
CA ALA A 338 13.17 13.06 -8.50
C ALA A 338 13.89 11.77 -8.90
N THR A 339 15.14 11.85 -9.33
CA THR A 339 15.97 10.69 -9.69
C THR A 339 16.24 9.81 -8.47
N LEU A 340 16.60 10.42 -7.33
CA LEU A 340 16.90 9.70 -6.10
C LEU A 340 15.67 8.95 -5.57
N HIS A 341 14.47 9.56 -5.67
CA HIS A 341 13.23 8.89 -5.27
C HIS A 341 12.92 7.69 -6.16
N LYS A 342 13.09 7.81 -7.47
CA LYS A 342 12.93 6.68 -8.42
C LYS A 342 13.94 5.57 -8.14
N ASP A 343 15.22 5.90 -8.01
CA ASP A 343 16.26 4.93 -7.73
C ASP A 343 16.01 4.15 -6.43
N ARG A 344 15.52 4.82 -5.39
CA ARG A 344 15.14 4.17 -4.13
C ARG A 344 13.93 3.24 -4.30
N ALA A 345 12.90 3.69 -5.03
CA ALA A 345 11.73 2.86 -5.33
C ALA A 345 12.09 1.64 -6.17
N ASP A 346 12.94 1.80 -7.19
CA ASP A 346 13.45 0.71 -8.03
C ASP A 346 14.22 -0.32 -7.19
N ARG A 347 15.12 0.13 -6.31
CA ARG A 347 15.87 -0.76 -5.42
C ARG A 347 14.96 -1.51 -4.44
N ILE A 348 13.91 -0.87 -3.93
CA ILE A 348 12.91 -1.54 -3.10
C ILE A 348 12.21 -2.63 -3.91
N LEU A 349 11.69 -2.32 -5.11
CA LEU A 349 11.04 -3.34 -5.95
C LEU A 349 11.97 -4.49 -6.32
N GLU A 350 13.25 -4.21 -6.61
CA GLU A 350 14.25 -5.25 -6.86
C GLU A 350 14.45 -6.14 -5.63
N SER A 351 14.56 -5.56 -4.44
CA SER A 351 14.70 -6.31 -3.18
C SER A 351 13.47 -7.18 -2.91
N LEU A 352 12.27 -6.62 -3.06
CA LEU A 352 11.01 -7.35 -2.90
C LEU A 352 10.94 -8.53 -3.88
N THR A 353 11.28 -8.31 -5.14
CA THR A 353 11.26 -9.35 -6.18
C THR A 353 12.28 -10.46 -5.92
N LYS A 354 13.51 -10.10 -5.53
CA LYS A 354 14.62 -11.07 -5.44
C LYS A 354 14.63 -11.84 -4.13
N ASN A 355 14.24 -11.18 -3.01
CA ASN A 355 14.50 -11.70 -1.67
C ASN A 355 13.22 -12.01 -0.87
N TYR A 356 12.07 -11.45 -1.27
CA TYR A 356 10.84 -11.51 -0.47
C TYR A 356 9.63 -12.05 -1.25
N ARG A 357 9.78 -12.33 -2.54
CA ARG A 357 8.72 -12.92 -3.35
C ARG A 357 8.50 -14.38 -2.96
N ALA A 358 7.24 -14.78 -2.84
CA ALA A 358 6.84 -16.16 -2.60
C ALA A 358 7.32 -17.11 -3.70
N SER A 359 7.37 -18.40 -3.41
CA SER A 359 7.59 -19.41 -4.43
C SER A 359 6.33 -19.60 -5.28
N LEU A 360 6.49 -19.80 -6.57
CA LEU A 360 5.37 -19.94 -7.50
C LEU A 360 4.45 -21.10 -7.09
N ASN A 361 3.15 -20.84 -7.06
CA ASN A 361 2.09 -21.78 -6.65
C ASN A 361 2.28 -22.36 -5.23
N ASN A 362 2.83 -21.54 -4.35
CA ASN A 362 3.01 -21.87 -2.93
C ASN A 362 2.46 -20.73 -2.06
N ASP A 363 2.70 -20.80 -0.75
CA ASP A 363 2.37 -19.73 0.21
C ASP A 363 0.93 -19.22 0.10
N ARG A 364 -0.03 -20.15 -0.14
CA ARG A 364 -1.47 -19.86 -0.27
C ARG A 364 -1.83 -18.83 -1.35
N GLY A 365 -0.91 -18.54 -2.25
CA GLY A 365 -1.13 -17.60 -3.34
C GLY A 365 -0.77 -16.15 -3.00
N PHE A 366 -0.17 -15.87 -1.84
CA PHE A 366 0.41 -14.55 -1.56
C PHE A 366 1.61 -14.25 -2.44
N LEU A 367 1.82 -12.98 -2.77
CA LEU A 367 2.91 -12.54 -3.64
C LEU A 367 4.22 -12.35 -2.88
N LEU A 368 4.15 -11.75 -1.67
CA LEU A 368 5.29 -11.40 -0.83
C LEU A 368 5.21 -12.05 0.55
N LEU A 369 6.37 -12.33 1.11
CA LEU A 369 6.57 -12.91 2.44
C LEU A 369 7.14 -11.86 3.40
N HIS A 370 7.21 -12.20 4.71
CA HIS A 370 7.97 -11.45 5.71
C HIS A 370 7.42 -10.05 6.03
N SER A 371 6.13 -9.95 6.33
CA SER A 371 5.51 -8.75 6.90
C SER A 371 5.17 -8.92 8.38
N VAL A 372 4.95 -7.79 9.07
CA VAL A 372 4.53 -7.78 10.48
C VAL A 372 3.26 -6.96 10.65
N GLY A 373 2.16 -7.60 11.01
CA GLY A 373 0.90 -6.91 11.31
C GLY A 373 1.00 -6.05 12.57
N SER A 374 1.35 -6.67 13.70
CA SER A 374 1.54 -6.00 14.98
C SER A 374 2.56 -6.74 15.83
N GLY A 375 3.82 -6.28 15.82
CA GLY A 375 4.89 -6.86 16.62
C GLY A 375 4.65 -6.75 18.13
N ASN A 376 4.09 -5.63 18.57
CA ASN A 376 3.77 -5.40 19.97
C ASN A 376 2.78 -6.41 20.57
N SER A 377 1.81 -6.86 19.79
CA SER A 377 0.82 -7.86 20.19
C SER A 377 1.19 -9.30 19.77
N ASN A 378 2.37 -9.48 19.19
CA ASN A 378 2.83 -10.74 18.60
C ASN A 378 1.80 -11.33 17.63
N SER A 379 1.19 -10.48 16.81
CA SER A 379 0.15 -10.84 15.85
C SER A 379 0.66 -10.63 14.43
N GLU A 380 0.51 -11.65 13.59
CA GLU A 380 0.92 -11.60 12.19
C GLU A 380 2.41 -11.22 12.06
N VAL A 381 3.29 -11.93 12.77
CA VAL A 381 4.75 -11.68 12.77
C VAL A 381 5.42 -12.61 11.78
N ASP A 382 6.19 -12.03 10.86
CA ASP A 382 6.95 -12.72 9.83
C ASP A 382 6.08 -13.62 8.93
N VAL A 383 4.95 -13.07 8.46
CA VAL A 383 3.98 -13.77 7.62
C VAL A 383 3.68 -12.98 6.34
N PRO A 384 3.17 -13.61 5.27
CA PRO A 384 2.59 -12.90 4.15
C PRO A 384 1.33 -12.15 4.59
N ILE A 385 1.12 -10.95 4.09
CA ILE A 385 -0.05 -10.12 4.43
C ILE A 385 -0.58 -9.44 3.17
N ILE A 386 -1.89 -9.47 2.98
CA ILE A 386 -2.57 -9.03 1.75
C ILE A 386 -2.25 -7.59 1.33
N TYR A 387 -2.09 -6.66 2.26
CA TYR A 387 -1.77 -5.27 1.90
C TYR A 387 -0.34 -5.08 1.42
N ALA A 388 0.60 -6.00 1.72
CA ALA A 388 1.93 -5.97 1.11
C ALA A 388 1.83 -6.26 -0.40
N ASP A 389 1.01 -7.24 -0.77
CA ASP A 389 0.78 -7.65 -2.16
C ASP A 389 0.08 -6.53 -2.95
N TYR A 390 -0.97 -5.93 -2.37
CA TYR A 390 -1.67 -4.81 -2.96
C TYR A 390 -0.74 -3.64 -3.32
N TYR A 391 0.06 -3.16 -2.35
CA TYR A 391 0.98 -2.05 -2.60
C TYR A 391 2.17 -2.44 -3.47
N PHE A 392 2.55 -3.70 -3.51
CA PHE A 392 3.55 -4.19 -4.48
C PHE A 392 3.05 -4.05 -5.92
N LEU A 393 1.82 -4.51 -6.20
CA LEU A 393 1.22 -4.35 -7.52
C LEU A 393 0.98 -2.88 -7.88
N GLU A 394 0.56 -2.06 -6.91
CA GLU A 394 0.42 -0.62 -7.11
C GLU A 394 1.76 0.02 -7.49
N ALA A 395 2.85 -0.31 -6.78
CA ALA A 395 4.18 0.23 -7.08
C ALA A 395 4.67 -0.16 -8.48
N LEU A 396 4.43 -1.42 -8.90
CA LEU A 396 4.73 -1.88 -10.25
C LEU A 396 3.95 -1.12 -11.33
N LEU A 397 2.66 -0.86 -11.10
CA LEU A 397 1.84 -0.05 -12.01
C LEU A 397 2.33 1.40 -12.08
N LYS A 398 2.63 2.01 -10.92
CA LYS A 398 3.17 3.37 -10.87
C LYS A 398 4.49 3.48 -11.62
N LYS A 399 5.37 2.49 -11.47
CA LYS A 399 6.62 2.40 -12.26
C LYS A 399 6.33 2.34 -13.75
N ALA A 400 5.49 1.39 -14.18
CA ALA A 400 5.14 1.21 -15.59
C ALA A 400 4.56 2.46 -16.23
N LYS A 401 3.64 3.14 -15.54
CA LYS A 401 3.04 4.39 -16.00
C LYS A 401 4.05 5.54 -16.04
N LEU A 402 4.90 5.64 -15.03
CA LEU A 402 5.93 6.67 -14.99
C LEU A 402 6.91 6.56 -16.16
N GLU A 403 7.31 5.33 -16.50
CA GLU A 403 8.19 5.05 -17.62
C GLU A 403 7.51 5.26 -18.99
N LYS A 404 6.26 4.85 -19.12
CA LYS A 404 5.53 4.90 -20.39
C LYS A 404 4.86 6.25 -20.66
N GLU A 405 4.29 6.87 -19.63
CA GLU A 405 3.38 8.02 -19.73
C GLU A 405 3.93 9.27 -19.03
N GLY A 406 5.03 9.14 -18.28
CA GLY A 406 5.60 10.23 -17.49
C GLY A 406 4.80 10.60 -16.24
N THR A 407 3.87 9.73 -15.81
CA THR A 407 3.04 9.93 -14.62
C THR A 407 2.96 8.66 -13.76
N ALA A 408 3.02 8.82 -12.42
CA ALA A 408 2.80 7.73 -11.47
C ALA A 408 1.36 7.71 -10.91
N LEU A 409 0.44 8.47 -11.50
CA LEU A 409 -0.96 8.50 -11.06
C LEU A 409 -1.74 7.31 -11.63
N LEU A 410 -2.50 6.63 -10.79
CA LEU A 410 -3.39 5.53 -11.16
C LEU A 410 -4.83 6.01 -11.31
#